data_9ae818eed6a82558f3a7997d6fc028ad
#
_entry.id   9ae818eed6a82558f3a7997d6fc028ad
#
_cell.length_a   1.000
_cell.length_b   1.000
_cell.length_c   1.000
_cell.angle_alpha   90.00
_cell.angle_beta   90.00
_cell.angle_gamma   90.00
#
_symmetry.space_group_name_H-M   'P 1'
#
loop_
_entity.id
_entity.type
_entity.pdbx_description
1 polymer ?
#
loop_
_entity_poly.entity_id
_entity_poly.type
_entity_poly.pdbx_seq_one_letter_code
_entity_poly.pdbx_strand_id
1 'polypeptide(L)'
;VQMAIDKGPDYTQKYWEMTMEDDDTQPTSERWEVLEFWGYVDVKLLEEHGVDIPSELSDLDEVNCNVWISNGEVLRFVLNPFKPTRIPYYAVPYEHNPYSFFGVGIAENMDDTQTLMNGFMRMAIDNAALSGNLIIEVDETNLVPGQDLSVYPGKVFRRQGGAPGQAIFGTKFPNVAGENMQLFDKARVLADESTGFPSFAHGQTGVQGVGRTASGISMLMSAANGSIRTVVKNVDDYLIRPLGKAFFAFNMQFDFDEEIRGDLEVHASGTESLMANEVRSQRLMQFLQVEQNQVL
;
A
#
# COMPACT_ATOMS: atom_id res chain seq x y z
N VAL A 1 9.58 -4.49 -34.85
CA VAL A 1 8.97 -3.20 -34.43
C VAL A 1 7.89 -2.81 -35.42
N GLN A 2 8.19 -2.77 -36.76
CA GLN A 2 7.21 -2.35 -37.77
C GLN A 2 5.96 -3.24 -37.78
N MET A 3 6.12 -4.58 -37.68
CA MET A 3 4.99 -5.51 -37.62
C MET A 3 4.07 -5.27 -36.41
N ALA A 4 4.62 -4.91 -35.25
CA ALA A 4 3.83 -4.58 -34.06
C ALA A 4 3.06 -3.26 -34.25
N ILE A 5 3.67 -2.27 -34.94
CA ILE A 5 3.01 -1.01 -35.30
C ILE A 5 1.87 -1.27 -36.30
N ASP A 6 2.08 -2.12 -37.29
CA ASP A 6 1.09 -2.44 -38.32
C ASP A 6 -0.16 -3.17 -37.75
N LYS A 7 0.01 -3.94 -36.68
CA LYS A 7 -1.09 -4.59 -35.96
C LYS A 7 -1.94 -3.65 -35.11
N GLY A 8 -1.45 -2.44 -34.84
CA GLY A 8 -2.15 -1.40 -34.09
C GLY A 8 -2.18 -1.62 -32.57
N PRO A 9 -2.68 -0.63 -31.83
CA PRO A 9 -2.69 -0.63 -30.37
C PRO A 9 -3.83 -1.46 -29.75
N ASP A 10 -4.68 -2.11 -30.51
CA ASP A 10 -5.90 -2.79 -30.05
C ASP A 10 -5.66 -3.87 -28.97
N TYR A 11 -4.43 -4.36 -28.87
CA TYR A 11 -4.09 -5.39 -27.88
C TYR A 11 -3.85 -4.84 -26.47
N THR A 12 -3.45 -3.58 -26.37
CA THR A 12 -3.04 -2.96 -25.10
C THR A 12 -4.18 -2.33 -24.33
N GLN A 13 -5.27 -1.97 -25.00
CA GLN A 13 -6.40 -1.27 -24.37
C GLN A 13 -7.26 -2.16 -23.48
N LYS A 14 -7.43 -3.44 -23.83
CA LYS A 14 -8.40 -4.32 -23.17
C LYS A 14 -8.17 -4.55 -21.66
N TYR A 15 -6.94 -4.54 -21.18
CA TYR A 15 -6.67 -4.86 -19.79
C TYR A 15 -6.86 -3.66 -18.85
N TRP A 16 -6.59 -2.45 -19.34
CA TRP A 16 -6.77 -1.21 -18.57
C TRP A 16 -8.20 -0.67 -18.65
N GLU A 17 -8.89 -0.87 -19.76
CA GLU A 17 -10.29 -0.50 -19.93
C GLU A 17 -11.22 -1.31 -19.02
N MET A 18 -10.91 -2.57 -18.71
CA MET A 18 -11.67 -3.38 -17.77
C MET A 18 -11.58 -2.90 -16.31
N THR A 19 -10.60 -2.07 -15.97
CA THR A 19 -10.39 -1.54 -14.61
C THR A 19 -10.78 -0.08 -14.44
N MET A 20 -11.09 0.63 -15.55
CA MET A 20 -11.41 2.06 -15.55
C MET A 20 -12.71 2.37 -16.33
N GLU A 21 -13.82 1.70 -15.97
CA GLU A 21 -15.12 1.87 -16.64
C GLU A 21 -15.78 3.25 -16.46
N ASP A 22 -15.17 4.22 -15.77
CA ASP A 22 -15.85 5.46 -15.39
C ASP A 22 -15.13 6.78 -15.76
N ASP A 23 -14.14 6.78 -16.64
CA ASP A 23 -13.54 8.06 -17.06
C ASP A 23 -13.55 8.23 -18.57
N ASP A 24 -14.44 9.12 -19.06
CA ASP A 24 -14.61 9.55 -20.46
C ASP A 24 -13.35 10.23 -21.07
N THR A 25 -12.22 10.18 -20.39
CA THR A 25 -10.94 10.66 -20.90
C THR A 25 -10.21 9.54 -21.65
N GLN A 26 -10.44 9.49 -22.98
CA GLN A 26 -9.60 8.68 -23.85
C GLN A 26 -8.12 9.05 -23.62
N PRO A 27 -7.23 8.06 -23.42
CA PRO A 27 -5.81 8.36 -23.27
C PRO A 27 -5.32 9.01 -24.58
N THR A 28 -4.88 10.27 -24.47
CA THR A 28 -4.38 11.10 -25.58
C THR A 28 -3.03 10.64 -26.14
N SER A 29 -2.44 9.57 -25.59
CA SER A 29 -1.18 9.00 -26.06
C SER A 29 -1.37 7.53 -26.42
N GLU A 30 -1.04 7.17 -27.64
CA GLU A 30 -0.88 5.77 -28.05
C GLU A 30 0.19 5.12 -27.15
N ARG A 31 -0.24 4.21 -26.28
CA ARG A 31 0.66 3.42 -25.44
C ARG A 31 0.76 2.04 -26.02
N TRP A 32 1.99 1.55 -26.13
CA TRP A 32 2.29 0.21 -26.61
C TRP A 32 2.64 -0.66 -25.40
N GLU A 33 2.01 -1.82 -25.30
CA GLU A 33 2.39 -2.83 -24.32
C GLU A 33 3.52 -3.67 -24.90
N VAL A 34 4.60 -3.77 -24.15
CA VAL A 34 5.73 -4.66 -24.44
C VAL A 34 5.87 -5.60 -23.25
N LEU A 35 5.65 -6.89 -23.52
CA LEU A 35 5.90 -7.94 -22.54
C LEU A 35 7.37 -8.34 -22.63
N GLU A 36 8.08 -8.24 -21.52
CA GLU A 36 9.46 -8.70 -21.36
C GLU A 36 9.48 -10.01 -20.59
N PHE A 37 9.96 -11.05 -21.23
CA PHE A 37 10.09 -12.38 -20.64
C PHE A 37 11.56 -12.73 -20.44
N TRP A 38 11.87 -13.30 -19.26
CA TRP A 38 13.16 -13.88 -18.93
C TRP A 38 12.95 -15.32 -18.46
N GLY A 39 13.57 -16.27 -19.13
CA GLY A 39 13.44 -17.67 -18.74
C GLY A 39 13.86 -18.63 -19.84
N TYR A 40 13.50 -19.89 -19.67
CA TYR A 40 13.72 -20.93 -20.66
C TYR A 40 12.57 -20.94 -21.65
N VAL A 41 12.91 -20.98 -22.93
CA VAL A 41 11.96 -21.07 -24.04
C VAL A 41 12.39 -22.21 -24.96
N ASP A 42 11.43 -22.99 -25.44
CA ASP A 42 11.65 -24.05 -26.40
C ASP A 42 12.23 -23.47 -27.71
N VAL A 43 13.34 -24.05 -28.16
CA VAL A 43 14.04 -23.61 -29.39
C VAL A 43 13.12 -23.71 -30.60
N LYS A 44 12.32 -24.78 -30.73
CA LYS A 44 11.40 -24.97 -31.83
C LYS A 44 10.33 -23.88 -31.91
N LEU A 45 9.82 -23.46 -30.74
CA LEU A 45 8.86 -22.38 -30.68
C LEU A 45 9.45 -21.05 -31.15
N LEU A 46 10.70 -20.79 -30.83
CA LEU A 46 11.40 -19.58 -31.28
C LEU A 46 11.62 -19.59 -32.79
N GLU A 47 12.00 -20.75 -33.39
CA GLU A 47 12.16 -20.93 -34.83
C GLU A 47 10.83 -20.75 -35.57
N GLU A 48 9.73 -21.31 -35.05
CA GLU A 48 8.38 -21.15 -35.63
C GLU A 48 7.95 -19.67 -35.69
N HIS A 49 8.42 -18.84 -34.76
CA HIS A 49 8.14 -17.41 -34.72
C HIS A 49 9.21 -16.56 -35.43
N GLY A 50 10.08 -17.20 -36.23
CA GLY A 50 11.07 -16.54 -37.11
C GLY A 50 12.24 -15.93 -36.34
N VAL A 51 12.57 -16.43 -35.15
CA VAL A 51 13.78 -16.06 -34.44
C VAL A 51 14.97 -16.81 -35.02
N ASP A 52 15.98 -16.08 -35.41
CA ASP A 52 17.24 -16.67 -35.88
C ASP A 52 18.09 -17.13 -34.73
N ILE A 53 18.21 -18.44 -34.55
CA ILE A 53 18.93 -19.06 -33.44
C ILE A 53 20.31 -19.50 -33.93
N PRO A 54 21.39 -19.20 -33.20
CA PRO A 54 22.72 -19.70 -33.55
C PRO A 54 22.74 -21.22 -33.66
N SER A 55 23.41 -21.73 -34.71
CA SER A 55 23.48 -23.16 -34.99
C SER A 55 24.04 -24.02 -33.85
N GLU A 56 24.81 -23.43 -32.97
CA GLU A 56 25.35 -24.08 -31.75
C GLU A 56 24.28 -24.40 -30.70
N LEU A 57 23.12 -23.73 -30.79
CA LEU A 57 22.01 -23.85 -29.82
C LEU A 57 20.81 -24.58 -30.42
N SER A 58 20.76 -24.81 -31.73
CA SER A 58 19.64 -25.47 -32.40
C SER A 58 19.44 -26.93 -31.98
N ASP A 59 20.48 -27.57 -31.42
CA ASP A 59 20.43 -28.94 -30.89
C ASP A 59 19.88 -29.01 -29.43
N LEU A 60 19.67 -27.87 -28.80
CA LEU A 60 19.11 -27.79 -27.45
C LEU A 60 17.57 -27.80 -27.49
N ASP A 61 16.95 -28.42 -26.53
CA ASP A 61 15.50 -28.41 -26.40
C ASP A 61 15.02 -27.02 -25.93
N GLU A 62 15.72 -26.39 -24.99
CA GLU A 62 15.37 -25.09 -24.40
C GLU A 62 16.60 -24.19 -24.25
N VAL A 63 16.39 -22.88 -24.41
CA VAL A 63 17.42 -21.86 -24.19
C VAL A 63 16.96 -20.81 -23.19
N ASN A 64 17.86 -20.38 -22.28
CA ASN A 64 17.57 -19.28 -21.37
C ASN A 64 17.80 -17.96 -22.10
N CYS A 65 16.75 -17.16 -22.20
CA CYS A 65 16.75 -15.96 -23.04
C CYS A 65 15.87 -14.84 -22.45
N ASN A 66 16.06 -13.67 -23.03
CA ASN A 66 15.18 -12.52 -22.88
C ASN A 66 14.42 -12.31 -24.20
N VAL A 67 13.11 -12.30 -24.12
CA VAL A 67 12.23 -12.10 -25.27
C VAL A 67 11.33 -10.91 -25.02
N TRP A 68 11.23 -10.02 -25.98
CA TRP A 68 10.29 -8.91 -25.96
C TRP A 68 9.19 -9.16 -26.98
N ILE A 69 7.96 -9.09 -26.54
CA ILE A 69 6.78 -9.38 -27.37
C ILE A 69 5.83 -8.18 -27.30
N SER A 70 5.32 -7.77 -28.45
CA SER A 70 4.25 -6.78 -28.54
C SER A 70 3.29 -7.16 -29.63
N ASN A 71 1.99 -7.09 -29.38
CA ASN A 71 0.93 -7.44 -30.34
C ASN A 71 1.11 -8.83 -30.99
N GLY A 72 1.63 -9.80 -30.24
CA GLY A 72 1.88 -11.15 -30.73
C GLY A 72 3.11 -11.32 -31.63
N GLU A 73 3.92 -10.27 -31.78
CA GLU A 73 5.17 -10.30 -32.55
C GLU A 73 6.38 -10.23 -31.62
N VAL A 74 7.41 -11.01 -31.93
CA VAL A 74 8.69 -10.95 -31.22
C VAL A 74 9.49 -9.74 -31.71
N LEU A 75 9.69 -8.76 -30.83
CA LEU A 75 10.45 -7.55 -31.12
C LEU A 75 11.94 -7.74 -30.93
N ARG A 76 12.31 -8.53 -29.95
CA ARG A 76 13.70 -8.76 -29.57
C ARG A 76 13.86 -10.14 -28.98
N PHE A 77 14.94 -10.80 -29.35
CA PHE A 77 15.44 -12.03 -28.75
C PHE A 77 16.92 -11.86 -28.42
N VAL A 78 17.30 -12.18 -27.20
CA VAL A 78 18.70 -12.16 -26.75
C VAL A 78 18.90 -13.30 -25.75
N LEU A 79 19.97 -14.07 -25.94
CA LEU A 79 20.38 -15.06 -24.94
C LEU A 79 20.70 -14.36 -23.61
N ASN A 80 20.40 -15.03 -22.51
CA ASN A 80 20.67 -14.47 -21.18
C ASN A 80 22.20 -14.21 -21.02
N PRO A 81 22.63 -12.94 -20.91
CA PRO A 81 24.05 -12.60 -20.85
C PRO A 81 24.65 -12.79 -19.45
N PHE A 82 23.84 -13.01 -18.41
CA PHE A 82 24.30 -13.03 -17.03
C PHE A 82 24.91 -14.37 -16.64
N LYS A 83 26.06 -14.31 -15.94
CA LYS A 83 26.71 -15.45 -15.32
C LYS A 83 26.92 -15.17 -13.82
N PRO A 84 26.43 -16.02 -12.90
CA PRO A 84 25.53 -17.17 -13.17
C PRO A 84 24.19 -16.71 -13.75
N THR A 85 23.55 -17.59 -14.52
CA THR A 85 22.24 -17.35 -15.13
C THR A 85 21.24 -16.88 -14.07
N ARG A 86 20.61 -15.73 -14.30
CA ARG A 86 19.65 -15.14 -13.37
C ARG A 86 18.58 -14.34 -14.12
N ILE A 87 17.44 -14.19 -13.46
CA ILE A 87 16.37 -13.30 -13.89
C ILE A 87 16.57 -11.97 -13.18
N PRO A 88 16.61 -10.80 -13.88
CA PRO A 88 16.90 -9.50 -13.28
C PRO A 88 15.70 -8.84 -12.61
N TYR A 89 14.79 -9.63 -12.03
CA TYR A 89 13.62 -9.16 -11.29
C TYR A 89 13.69 -9.65 -9.84
N TYR A 90 13.34 -8.76 -8.92
CA TYR A 90 13.34 -9.06 -7.50
C TYR A 90 11.95 -8.73 -6.94
N ALA A 91 11.33 -9.73 -6.30
CA ALA A 91 10.03 -9.57 -5.64
C ALA A 91 10.25 -9.44 -4.13
N VAL A 92 9.75 -8.35 -3.56
CA VAL A 92 9.84 -8.09 -2.12
C VAL A 92 8.43 -8.08 -1.54
N PRO A 93 8.05 -9.12 -0.78
CA PRO A 93 6.77 -9.11 -0.09
C PRO A 93 6.85 -8.21 1.15
N TYR A 94 5.81 -7.41 1.40
CA TYR A 94 5.64 -6.72 2.67
C TYR A 94 5.39 -7.76 3.77
N GLU A 95 4.42 -8.62 3.57
CA GLU A 95 4.14 -9.80 4.37
C GLU A 95 4.06 -11.04 3.47
N HIS A 96 4.66 -12.15 3.90
CA HIS A 96 4.67 -13.37 3.12
C HIS A 96 3.29 -14.02 3.08
N ASN A 97 2.81 -14.31 1.86
CA ASN A 97 1.67 -15.18 1.64
C ASN A 97 2.16 -16.60 1.29
N PRO A 98 1.96 -17.62 2.14
CA PRO A 98 2.45 -18.97 1.87
C PRO A 98 1.76 -19.66 0.68
N TYR A 99 0.67 -19.10 0.18
CA TYR A 99 -0.13 -19.66 -0.92
C TYR A 99 0.00 -18.90 -2.24
N SER A 100 0.75 -17.79 -2.26
CA SER A 100 0.90 -16.94 -3.44
C SER A 100 2.33 -16.44 -3.59
N PHE A 101 2.75 -16.27 -4.84
CA PHE A 101 4.03 -15.60 -5.15
C PHE A 101 4.04 -14.14 -4.68
N PHE A 102 2.91 -13.47 -4.80
CA PHE A 102 2.75 -12.10 -4.31
C PHE A 102 2.44 -12.12 -2.81
N GLY A 103 3.12 -11.27 -2.07
CA GLY A 103 2.84 -11.05 -0.65
C GLY A 103 1.55 -10.24 -0.45
N VAL A 104 1.20 -10.07 0.82
CA VAL A 104 0.10 -9.21 1.26
C VAL A 104 0.67 -7.82 1.54
N GLY A 105 0.03 -6.78 0.99
CA GLY A 105 0.43 -5.39 1.19
C GLY A 105 -0.25 -4.74 2.40
N ILE A 106 0.33 -3.65 2.89
CA ILE A 106 -0.25 -2.88 4.01
C ILE A 106 -1.64 -2.32 3.66
N ALA A 107 -1.84 -1.90 2.42
CA ALA A 107 -3.14 -1.40 1.96
C ALA A 107 -4.21 -2.49 1.97
N GLU A 108 -3.86 -3.71 1.59
CA GLU A 108 -4.73 -4.87 1.62
C GLU A 108 -5.13 -5.24 3.05
N ASN A 109 -4.17 -5.23 4.00
CA ASN A 109 -4.45 -5.46 5.42
C ASN A 109 -5.35 -4.39 6.04
N MET A 110 -5.37 -3.18 5.49
CA MET A 110 -6.14 -2.05 6.03
C MET A 110 -7.50 -1.87 5.35
N ASP A 111 -7.77 -2.50 4.22
CA ASP A 111 -8.94 -2.23 3.37
C ASP A 111 -10.27 -2.37 4.11
N ASP A 112 -10.48 -3.47 4.82
CA ASP A 112 -11.70 -3.71 5.61
C ASP A 112 -11.89 -2.66 6.72
N THR A 113 -10.81 -2.33 7.43
CA THR A 113 -10.86 -1.35 8.52
C THR A 113 -11.06 0.06 8.00
N GLN A 114 -10.49 0.40 6.86
CA GLN A 114 -10.70 1.68 6.19
C GLN A 114 -12.15 1.82 5.72
N THR A 115 -12.72 0.77 5.17
CA THR A 115 -14.14 0.75 4.76
C THR A 115 -15.07 0.98 5.95
N LEU A 116 -14.80 0.34 7.09
CA LEU A 116 -15.54 0.59 8.35
C LEU A 116 -15.41 2.03 8.82
N MET A 117 -14.19 2.58 8.84
CA MET A 117 -13.94 3.97 9.23
C MET A 117 -14.70 4.95 8.35
N ASN A 118 -14.67 4.75 7.04
CA ASN A 118 -15.42 5.57 6.08
C ASN A 118 -16.93 5.48 6.32
N GLY A 119 -17.43 4.28 6.61
CA GLY A 119 -18.86 4.07 6.94
C GLY A 119 -19.29 4.84 8.20
N PHE A 120 -18.55 4.72 9.30
CA PHE A 120 -18.84 5.43 10.55
C PHE A 120 -18.74 6.95 10.41
N MET A 121 -17.76 7.44 9.66
CA MET A 121 -17.62 8.86 9.39
C MET A 121 -18.81 9.42 8.61
N ARG A 122 -19.23 8.72 7.54
CA ARG A 122 -20.41 9.11 6.76
C ARG A 122 -21.67 9.12 7.62
N MET A 123 -21.89 8.04 8.39
CA MET A 123 -23.05 7.98 9.32
C MET A 123 -23.03 9.10 10.34
N ALA A 124 -21.86 9.47 10.88
CA ALA A 124 -21.74 10.59 11.82
C ALA A 124 -22.12 11.93 11.15
N ILE A 125 -21.64 12.18 9.94
CA ILE A 125 -21.93 13.40 9.17
C ILE A 125 -23.41 13.47 8.82
N ASP A 126 -23.98 12.37 8.28
CA ASP A 126 -25.38 12.31 7.87
C ASP A 126 -26.30 12.50 9.09
N ASN A 127 -26.00 11.84 10.21
CA ASN A 127 -26.76 12.01 11.42
C ASN A 127 -26.63 13.44 11.98
N ALA A 128 -25.44 14.04 11.95
CA ALA A 128 -25.25 15.42 12.38
C ALA A 128 -26.06 16.39 11.51
N ALA A 129 -26.13 16.16 10.21
CA ALA A 129 -26.94 16.95 9.27
C ALA A 129 -28.44 16.79 9.57
N LEU A 130 -28.91 15.56 9.75
CA LEU A 130 -30.32 15.29 10.05
C LEU A 130 -30.74 15.79 11.45
N SER A 131 -29.93 15.55 12.46
CA SER A 131 -30.23 15.97 13.84
C SER A 131 -30.03 17.46 14.08
N GLY A 132 -29.16 18.11 13.26
CA GLY A 132 -28.95 19.56 13.29
C GLY A 132 -30.08 20.36 12.67
N ASN A 133 -30.81 19.76 11.74
CA ASN A 133 -31.95 20.39 11.07
C ASN A 133 -33.25 20.02 11.77
N LEU A 134 -34.07 21.05 12.02
CA LEU A 134 -35.38 20.88 12.57
C LEU A 134 -36.35 20.47 11.43
N ILE A 135 -37.03 19.34 11.60
CA ILE A 135 -38.16 19.00 10.76
C ILE A 135 -39.38 19.74 11.30
N ILE A 136 -39.98 20.52 10.44
CA ILE A 136 -41.15 21.34 10.80
C ILE A 136 -42.38 20.78 10.10
N GLU A 137 -43.31 20.37 10.92
CA GLU A 137 -44.64 20.00 10.50
C GLU A 137 -45.58 21.23 10.69
N VAL A 138 -46.33 21.56 9.66
CA VAL A 138 -47.18 22.74 9.62
C VAL A 138 -48.62 22.32 9.35
N ASP A 139 -49.53 22.65 10.25
CA ASP A 139 -50.94 22.53 10.02
C ASP A 139 -51.47 23.83 9.39
N GLU A 140 -51.58 23.80 8.10
CA GLU A 140 -52.05 24.97 7.32
C GLU A 140 -53.47 25.38 7.64
N THR A 141 -54.33 24.46 8.16
CA THR A 141 -55.70 24.77 8.53
C THR A 141 -55.83 25.70 9.72
N ASN A 142 -54.84 25.68 10.60
CA ASN A 142 -54.77 26.49 11.80
C ASN A 142 -53.94 27.78 11.63
N LEU A 143 -53.32 27.96 10.46
CA LEU A 143 -52.60 29.18 10.12
C LEU A 143 -53.41 30.17 9.28
N VAL A 144 -53.07 31.47 9.36
CA VAL A 144 -53.66 32.47 8.49
C VAL A 144 -53.23 32.18 7.04
N PRO A 145 -54.17 32.03 6.10
CA PRO A 145 -53.89 31.73 4.70
C PRO A 145 -52.94 32.74 4.04
N GLY A 146 -52.00 32.24 3.22
CA GLY A 146 -51.11 33.05 2.39
C GLY A 146 -49.90 33.64 3.14
N GLN A 147 -49.61 33.23 4.38
CA GLN A 147 -48.39 33.65 5.03
C GLN A 147 -47.17 32.81 4.57
N ASP A 148 -46.04 33.47 4.51
CA ASP A 148 -44.77 32.78 4.20
C ASP A 148 -44.41 31.77 5.29
N LEU A 149 -44.15 30.51 4.90
CA LEU A 149 -43.79 29.40 5.78
C LEU A 149 -42.26 29.25 6.00
N SER A 150 -41.45 30.09 5.38
CA SER A 150 -40.01 30.08 5.60
C SER A 150 -39.68 30.39 7.05
N VAL A 151 -38.74 29.62 7.64
CA VAL A 151 -38.37 29.70 9.05
C VAL A 151 -37.01 30.40 9.17
N TYR A 152 -37.01 31.48 9.96
CA TYR A 152 -35.79 32.24 10.29
C TYR A 152 -35.88 32.79 11.73
N PRO A 153 -34.77 33.15 12.34
CA PRO A 153 -34.77 33.71 13.70
C PRO A 153 -35.69 34.94 13.82
N GLY A 154 -36.56 34.93 14.78
CA GLY A 154 -37.53 36.03 15.01
C GLY A 154 -38.79 35.99 14.14
N LYS A 155 -39.01 34.96 13.33
CA LYS A 155 -40.22 34.77 12.55
C LYS A 155 -41.43 34.64 13.48
N VAL A 156 -42.51 35.40 13.15
CA VAL A 156 -43.80 35.34 13.83
C VAL A 156 -44.81 34.70 12.91
N PHE A 157 -45.36 33.56 13.34
CA PHE A 157 -46.48 32.92 12.66
C PHE A 157 -47.81 33.37 13.26
N ARG A 158 -48.76 33.76 12.40
CA ARG A 158 -50.12 34.13 12.81
C ARG A 158 -51.03 32.95 12.65
N ARG A 159 -51.74 32.58 13.71
CA ARG A 159 -52.69 31.48 13.65
C ARG A 159 -54.13 31.97 13.64
N GLN A 160 -55.00 31.21 13.02
CA GLN A 160 -56.41 31.50 12.92
C GLN A 160 -57.25 30.68 13.89
N GLY A 161 -56.75 29.53 14.35
CA GLY A 161 -57.41 28.63 15.28
C GLY A 161 -56.43 27.73 16.06
N GLY A 162 -56.96 26.77 16.84
CA GLY A 162 -56.22 25.78 17.59
C GLY A 162 -55.52 26.31 18.84
N ALA A 163 -54.93 25.43 19.66
CA ALA A 163 -54.15 25.78 20.81
C ALA A 163 -52.72 26.26 20.44
N PRO A 164 -52.02 27.02 21.33
CA PRO A 164 -50.64 27.37 21.09
C PRO A 164 -49.78 26.14 20.91
N GLY A 165 -48.93 26.11 19.87
CA GLY A 165 -48.03 25.00 19.53
C GLY A 165 -48.64 23.90 18.68
N GLN A 166 -49.93 23.94 18.31
CA GLN A 166 -50.57 22.94 17.46
C GLN A 166 -50.44 23.22 15.96
N ALA A 167 -50.27 24.49 15.58
CA ALA A 167 -50.16 24.87 14.15
C ALA A 167 -48.77 24.61 13.56
N ILE A 168 -47.74 24.60 14.36
CA ILE A 168 -46.37 24.33 13.95
C ILE A 168 -45.72 23.46 15.00
N PHE A 169 -45.26 22.31 14.58
CA PHE A 169 -44.54 21.35 15.43
C PHE A 169 -43.16 21.11 14.89
N GLY A 170 -42.15 21.20 15.75
CA GLY A 170 -40.75 20.93 15.37
C GLY A 170 -40.27 19.65 15.97
N THR A 171 -39.80 18.73 15.16
CA THR A 171 -39.23 17.46 15.57
C THR A 171 -37.76 17.42 15.21
N LYS A 172 -36.94 16.86 16.09
CA LYS A 172 -35.52 16.58 15.83
C LYS A 172 -35.25 15.08 15.85
N PHE A 173 -34.45 14.62 14.91
CA PHE A 173 -33.88 13.28 15.03
C PHE A 173 -32.89 13.18 16.20
N PRO A 174 -32.78 12.00 16.84
CA PRO A 174 -31.78 11.79 17.87
C PRO A 174 -30.37 11.95 17.29
N ASN A 175 -29.52 12.64 18.03
CA ASN A 175 -28.14 12.80 17.65
C ASN A 175 -27.29 11.62 18.19
N VAL A 176 -26.88 10.72 17.27
CA VAL A 176 -26.01 9.57 17.53
C VAL A 176 -24.62 9.75 16.91
N ALA A 177 -24.29 10.95 16.44
CA ALA A 177 -23.00 11.22 15.81
C ALA A 177 -21.82 10.92 16.77
N GLY A 178 -21.99 11.18 18.08
CA GLY A 178 -20.96 10.87 19.07
C GLY A 178 -20.68 9.36 19.22
N GLU A 179 -21.71 8.53 19.12
CA GLU A 179 -21.57 7.07 19.17
C GLU A 179 -20.84 6.56 17.90
N ASN A 180 -21.20 7.08 16.74
CA ASN A 180 -20.51 6.76 15.48
C ASN A 180 -19.03 7.18 15.51
N MET A 181 -18.70 8.32 16.12
CA MET A 181 -17.30 8.75 16.31
C MET A 181 -16.52 7.82 17.26
N GLN A 182 -17.17 7.28 18.30
CA GLN A 182 -16.53 6.26 19.15
C GLN A 182 -16.26 4.96 18.41
N LEU A 183 -17.17 4.55 17.52
CA LEU A 183 -16.96 3.37 16.66
C LEU A 183 -15.85 3.63 15.63
N PHE A 184 -15.78 4.84 15.06
CA PHE A 184 -14.68 5.27 14.21
C PHE A 184 -13.32 5.17 14.92
N ASP A 185 -13.24 5.68 16.18
CA ASP A 185 -12.00 5.60 16.98
C ASP A 185 -11.58 4.14 17.26
N LYS A 186 -12.54 3.25 17.52
CA LYS A 186 -12.25 1.81 17.65
C LYS A 186 -11.77 1.19 16.36
N ALA A 187 -12.39 1.53 15.23
CA ALA A 187 -11.95 1.04 13.92
C ALA A 187 -10.54 1.54 13.59
N ARG A 188 -10.19 2.78 13.98
CA ARG A 188 -8.83 3.30 13.85
C ARG A 188 -7.80 2.48 14.63
N VAL A 189 -8.13 2.08 15.86
CA VAL A 189 -7.24 1.22 16.66
C VAL A 189 -7.06 -0.14 16.00
N LEU A 190 -8.13 -0.73 15.42
CA LEU A 190 -8.03 -1.97 14.66
C LEU A 190 -7.17 -1.81 13.41
N ALA A 191 -7.23 -0.65 12.71
CA ALA A 191 -6.36 -0.35 11.59
C ALA A 191 -4.88 -0.28 12.01
N ASP A 192 -4.59 0.37 13.13
CA ASP A 192 -3.24 0.43 13.71
C ASP A 192 -2.72 -1.00 14.05
N GLU A 193 -3.56 -1.86 14.61
CA GLU A 193 -3.22 -3.24 14.94
C GLU A 193 -3.02 -4.11 13.69
N SER A 194 -3.88 -3.97 12.68
CA SER A 194 -3.80 -4.75 11.44
C SER A 194 -2.60 -4.40 10.59
N THR A 195 -2.17 -3.14 10.61
CA THR A 195 -0.99 -2.68 9.86
C THR A 195 0.33 -2.91 10.59
N GLY A 196 0.28 -3.16 11.89
CA GLY A 196 1.46 -3.25 12.75
C GLY A 196 2.17 -1.90 12.98
N PHE A 197 1.52 -0.77 12.64
CA PHE A 197 2.01 0.58 12.88
C PHE A 197 1.14 1.30 13.90
N PRO A 198 1.29 1.00 15.19
CA PRO A 198 0.44 1.60 16.21
C PRO A 198 0.69 3.11 16.33
N SER A 199 -0.36 3.86 16.65
CA SER A 199 -0.35 5.33 16.72
C SER A 199 0.67 5.90 17.71
N PHE A 200 1.04 5.15 18.75
CA PHE A 200 2.09 5.56 19.67
C PHE A 200 3.51 5.57 19.03
N ALA A 201 3.74 4.83 17.96
CA ALA A 201 5.00 4.89 17.21
C ALA A 201 5.19 6.24 16.50
N HIS A 202 4.08 6.97 16.26
CA HIS A 202 4.07 8.31 15.68
C HIS A 202 3.98 9.43 16.71
N GLY A 203 4.23 9.14 17.99
CA GLY A 203 4.27 10.15 19.06
C GLY A 203 2.91 10.52 19.66
N GLN A 204 1.84 9.81 19.35
CA GLN A 204 0.57 9.98 20.06
C GLN A 204 0.63 9.33 21.45
N THR A 205 0.62 10.17 22.49
CA THR A 205 0.78 9.76 23.90
C THR A 205 -0.52 9.28 24.55
N GLY A 206 -1.45 8.69 23.77
CA GLY A 206 -2.79 8.31 24.25
C GLY A 206 -2.88 6.98 25.03
N VAL A 207 -1.77 6.27 25.27
CA VAL A 207 -1.79 4.99 26.00
C VAL A 207 -1.78 5.26 27.50
N GLN A 208 -2.95 5.21 28.11
CA GLN A 208 -3.09 5.34 29.57
C GLN A 208 -2.41 4.15 30.27
N GLY A 209 -1.43 4.42 31.09
CA GLY A 209 -0.86 3.48 32.08
C GLY A 209 0.55 2.98 31.78
N VAL A 210 0.90 2.56 30.58
CA VAL A 210 2.20 1.94 30.27
C VAL A 210 3.26 2.97 29.83
N GLY A 211 2.83 4.09 29.26
CA GLY A 211 3.72 5.16 28.76
C GLY A 211 4.29 6.12 29.80
N ARG A 212 4.10 5.86 31.09
CA ARG A 212 4.53 6.80 32.17
C ARG A 212 5.95 6.55 32.69
N THR A 213 6.56 5.43 32.33
CA THR A 213 7.94 5.10 32.70
C THR A 213 8.82 4.97 31.46
N ALA A 214 10.08 5.40 31.57
CA ALA A 214 11.05 5.26 30.48
C ALA A 214 11.19 3.79 30.01
N SER A 215 11.13 2.83 30.94
CA SER A 215 11.16 1.40 30.65
C SER A 215 9.91 0.92 29.90
N GLY A 216 8.72 1.41 30.27
CA GLY A 216 7.47 1.10 29.55
C GLY A 216 7.44 1.65 28.13
N ILE A 217 7.92 2.87 27.92
CA ILE A 217 8.06 3.48 26.58
C ILE A 217 9.06 2.67 25.74
N SER A 218 10.18 2.27 26.32
CA SER A 218 11.19 1.45 25.61
C SER A 218 10.63 0.08 25.19
N MET A 219 9.85 -0.58 26.06
CA MET A 219 9.19 -1.85 25.72
C MET A 219 8.16 -1.68 24.61
N LEU A 220 7.35 -0.63 24.64
CA LEU A 220 6.36 -0.34 23.59
C LEU A 220 7.03 -0.05 22.26
N MET A 221 8.11 0.74 22.26
CA MET A 221 8.91 1.02 21.06
C MET A 221 9.56 -0.25 20.49
N SER A 222 10.08 -1.13 21.36
CA SER A 222 10.63 -2.42 20.94
C SER A 222 9.56 -3.33 20.33
N ALA A 223 8.35 -3.35 20.86
CA ALA A 223 7.25 -4.13 20.31
C ALA A 223 6.79 -3.58 18.96
N ALA A 224 6.62 -2.25 18.83
CA ALA A 224 6.27 -1.60 17.57
C ALA A 224 7.32 -1.83 16.48
N ASN A 225 8.59 -1.83 16.84
CA ASN A 225 9.69 -2.08 15.90
C ASN A 225 9.71 -3.53 15.37
N GLY A 226 9.02 -4.48 15.99
CA GLY A 226 8.99 -5.87 15.56
C GLY A 226 8.48 -6.07 14.13
N SER A 227 7.34 -5.50 13.80
CA SER A 227 6.74 -5.55 12.45
C SER A 227 7.61 -4.84 11.42
N ILE A 228 8.10 -3.64 11.76
CA ILE A 228 9.00 -2.87 10.89
C ILE A 228 10.30 -3.64 10.62
N ARG A 229 10.87 -4.30 11.63
CA ARG A 229 12.08 -5.13 11.46
C ARG A 229 11.85 -6.28 10.49
N THR A 230 10.69 -6.91 10.51
CA THR A 230 10.35 -7.99 9.56
C THR A 230 10.30 -7.45 8.14
N VAL A 231 9.68 -6.30 7.91
CA VAL A 231 9.63 -5.66 6.59
C VAL A 231 11.02 -5.29 6.11
N VAL A 232 11.83 -4.65 6.96
CA VAL A 232 13.22 -4.28 6.62
C VAL A 232 14.03 -5.53 6.30
N LYS A 233 13.87 -6.62 7.07
CA LYS A 233 14.51 -7.90 6.79
C LYS A 233 14.09 -8.48 5.43
N ASN A 234 12.80 -8.40 5.09
CA ASN A 234 12.33 -8.85 3.79
C ASN A 234 12.99 -8.04 2.65
N VAL A 235 13.10 -6.71 2.82
CA VAL A 235 13.81 -5.85 1.85
C VAL A 235 15.29 -6.24 1.75
N ASP A 236 15.98 -6.47 2.86
CA ASP A 236 17.38 -6.88 2.86
C ASP A 236 17.57 -8.24 2.18
N ASP A 237 16.76 -9.22 2.51
CA ASP A 237 16.91 -10.60 2.04
C ASP A 237 16.47 -10.77 0.58
N TYR A 238 15.39 -10.10 0.15
CA TYR A 238 14.81 -10.30 -1.18
C TYR A 238 15.19 -9.23 -2.20
N LEU A 239 15.67 -8.06 -1.76
CA LEU A 239 16.08 -6.98 -2.67
C LEU A 239 17.58 -6.67 -2.54
N ILE A 240 18.01 -6.16 -1.38
CA ILE A 240 19.35 -5.57 -1.25
C ILE A 240 20.44 -6.62 -1.44
N ARG A 241 20.34 -7.76 -0.76
CA ARG A 241 21.33 -8.85 -0.87
C ARG A 241 21.40 -9.43 -2.29
N PRO A 242 20.29 -9.87 -2.93
CA PRO A 242 20.37 -10.41 -4.28
C PRO A 242 20.77 -9.36 -5.32
N LEU A 243 20.34 -8.12 -5.16
CA LEU A 243 20.73 -7.01 -6.04
C LEU A 243 22.23 -6.71 -5.93
N GLY A 244 22.76 -6.62 -4.71
CA GLY A 244 24.20 -6.44 -4.47
C GLY A 244 25.03 -7.58 -5.09
N LYS A 245 24.60 -8.85 -4.90
CA LYS A 245 25.23 -10.00 -5.55
C LYS A 245 25.16 -9.92 -7.08
N ALA A 246 24.05 -9.44 -7.61
CA ALA A 246 23.88 -9.27 -9.04
C ALA A 246 24.79 -8.20 -9.63
N PHE A 247 24.93 -7.05 -8.96
CA PHE A 247 25.87 -6.01 -9.37
C PHE A 247 27.32 -6.47 -9.26
N PHE A 248 27.69 -7.13 -8.18
CA PHE A 248 29.01 -7.70 -8.04
C PHE A 248 29.32 -8.67 -9.18
N ALA A 249 28.44 -9.63 -9.46
CA ALA A 249 28.62 -10.58 -10.55
C ALA A 249 28.64 -9.90 -11.92
N PHE A 250 27.88 -8.83 -12.13
CA PHE A 250 27.91 -8.03 -13.34
C PHE A 250 29.28 -7.35 -13.51
N ASN A 251 29.79 -6.70 -12.48
CA ASN A 251 31.09 -6.06 -12.53
C ASN A 251 32.21 -7.09 -12.79
N MET A 252 32.16 -8.25 -12.10
CA MET A 252 33.14 -9.33 -12.34
C MET A 252 33.11 -9.85 -13.79
N GLN A 253 31.96 -9.77 -14.45
CA GLN A 253 31.81 -10.27 -15.84
C GLN A 253 32.15 -9.21 -16.89
N PHE A 254 31.79 -7.95 -16.68
CA PHE A 254 31.80 -6.92 -17.70
C PHE A 254 32.77 -5.75 -17.44
N ASP A 255 33.30 -5.61 -16.23
CA ASP A 255 34.23 -4.54 -15.92
C ASP A 255 35.60 -4.79 -16.60
N PHE A 256 36.18 -3.71 -17.12
CA PHE A 256 37.49 -3.74 -17.79
C PHE A 256 38.65 -3.66 -16.79
N ASP A 257 38.39 -3.22 -15.55
CA ASP A 257 39.40 -3.10 -14.52
C ASP A 257 39.68 -4.46 -13.83
N GLU A 258 40.86 -5.02 -14.07
CA GLU A 258 41.24 -6.29 -13.47
C GLU A 258 41.51 -6.21 -11.97
N GLU A 259 41.79 -5.02 -11.44
CA GLU A 259 42.03 -4.80 -10.01
C GLU A 259 40.76 -4.99 -9.16
N ILE A 260 39.60 -4.80 -9.77
CA ILE A 260 38.27 -4.99 -9.11
C ILE A 260 37.92 -6.48 -8.99
N ARG A 261 38.52 -7.34 -9.79
CA ARG A 261 38.20 -8.77 -9.82
C ARG A 261 38.74 -9.44 -8.55
N GLY A 262 37.83 -10.01 -7.77
CA GLY A 262 38.14 -10.71 -6.53
C GLY A 262 37.07 -11.69 -6.11
N ASP A 263 37.45 -12.61 -5.23
CA ASP A 263 36.53 -13.55 -4.59
C ASP A 263 36.02 -12.93 -3.29
N LEU A 264 34.90 -12.16 -3.42
CA LEU A 264 34.28 -11.44 -2.32
C LEU A 264 32.87 -11.96 -2.12
N GLU A 265 32.44 -12.04 -0.87
CA GLU A 265 31.07 -12.35 -0.51
C GLU A 265 30.30 -11.06 -0.19
N VAL A 266 29.15 -10.88 -0.86
CA VAL A 266 28.29 -9.72 -0.66
C VAL A 266 27.27 -10.00 0.43
N HIS A 267 27.34 -9.22 1.52
CA HIS A 267 26.39 -9.27 2.63
C HIS A 267 25.58 -7.98 2.71
N ALA A 268 24.25 -8.10 2.84
CA ALA A 268 23.41 -6.98 3.23
C ALA A 268 23.45 -6.83 4.76
N SER A 269 23.98 -5.72 5.25
CA SER A 269 24.20 -5.50 6.69
C SER A 269 23.18 -4.52 7.32
N GLY A 270 22.11 -4.16 6.60
CA GLY A 270 21.13 -3.17 7.05
C GLY A 270 20.48 -3.54 8.37
N THR A 271 19.79 -4.66 8.41
CA THR A 271 19.10 -5.15 9.62
C THR A 271 20.10 -5.66 10.69
N GLU A 272 21.15 -6.35 10.28
CA GLU A 272 22.17 -6.87 11.19
C GLU A 272 22.97 -5.74 11.85
N SER A 273 23.29 -4.67 11.10
CA SER A 273 24.00 -3.52 11.65
C SER A 273 23.15 -2.74 12.66
N LEU A 274 21.85 -2.60 12.42
CA LEU A 274 20.92 -1.97 13.35
C LEU A 274 20.80 -2.79 14.64
N MET A 275 20.65 -4.12 14.53
CA MET A 275 20.59 -5.01 15.68
C MET A 275 21.91 -5.04 16.45
N ALA A 276 23.05 -5.12 15.76
CA ALA A 276 24.37 -5.09 16.39
C ALA A 276 24.63 -3.78 17.12
N ASN A 277 24.24 -2.65 16.57
CA ASN A 277 24.36 -1.34 17.20
C ASN A 277 23.45 -1.22 18.43
N GLU A 278 22.22 -1.75 18.38
CA GLU A 278 21.32 -1.75 19.54
C GLU A 278 21.84 -2.63 20.68
N VAL A 279 22.29 -3.84 20.37
CA VAL A 279 22.91 -4.74 21.36
C VAL A 279 24.19 -4.14 21.94
N ARG A 280 25.02 -3.49 21.09
CA ARG A 280 26.23 -2.78 21.54
C ARG A 280 25.90 -1.61 22.46
N SER A 281 24.88 -0.83 22.11
CA SER A 281 24.40 0.28 22.94
C SER A 281 23.90 -0.22 24.29
N GLN A 282 23.11 -1.29 24.33
CA GLN A 282 22.63 -1.89 25.57
C GLN A 282 23.76 -2.42 26.42
N ARG A 283 24.75 -3.11 25.84
CA ARG A 283 25.93 -3.60 26.56
C ARG A 283 26.79 -2.47 27.11
N LEU A 284 26.96 -1.39 26.35
CA LEU A 284 27.66 -0.20 26.84
C LEU A 284 26.93 0.46 28.01
N MET A 285 25.61 0.56 27.95
CA MET A 285 24.80 1.07 29.06
C MET A 285 24.93 0.19 30.32
N GLN A 286 24.87 -1.13 30.16
CA GLN A 286 25.08 -2.08 31.26
C GLN A 286 26.48 -1.96 31.86
N PHE A 287 27.50 -1.83 31.01
CA PHE A 287 28.88 -1.63 31.45
C PHE A 287 29.04 -0.35 32.27
N LEU A 288 28.50 0.77 31.81
CA LEU A 288 28.51 2.03 32.52
C LEU A 288 27.78 1.97 33.89
N GLN A 289 26.67 1.21 33.96
CA GLN A 289 25.97 0.99 35.24
C GLN A 289 26.80 0.15 36.24
N VAL A 290 27.54 -0.84 35.75
CA VAL A 290 28.44 -1.66 36.60
C VAL A 290 29.60 -0.84 37.11
N GLU A 291 30.21 0.02 36.27
CA GLU A 291 31.31 0.91 36.71
C GLU A 291 30.81 1.94 37.74
N GLN A 292 29.66 2.52 37.57
CA GLN A 292 29.09 3.44 38.56
C GLN A 292 28.80 2.78 39.93
N ASN A 293 28.47 1.49 39.92
CA ASN A 293 28.25 0.74 41.17
C ASN A 293 29.53 0.23 41.83
N GLN A 294 30.68 0.29 41.16
CA GLN A 294 31.99 -0.10 41.73
C GLN A 294 32.78 1.08 42.29
N VAL A 295 32.35 2.31 42.03
CA VAL A 295 32.97 3.57 42.51
C VAL A 295 32.31 4.12 43.78
N LEU A 296 31.25 3.47 44.27
CA LEU A 296 30.62 3.72 45.56
C LEU A 296 30.97 2.62 46.59
#